data_15125186d7e529f58ad72fd88a8ce5ae
#
_entry.id   15125186d7e529f58ad72fd88a8ce5ae
#
_cell.length_a   1.000
_cell.length_b   1.000
_cell.length_c   1.000
_cell.angle_alpha   90.00
_cell.angle_beta   90.00
_cell.angle_gamma   90.00
#
_symmetry.space_group_name_H-M   'P 1'
#
loop_
_entity.id
_entity.type
_entity.pdbx_description
1 polymer ?
#
loop_
_entity_poly.entity_id
_entity_poly.type
_entity_poly.pdbx_seq_one_letter_code
_entity_poly.pdbx_strand_id
1 'polypeptide(L)'
;MTLPASGPISLNEMHIEVGGTTGTLVSINDSDIRSLISSTPGTVVSFDDFYGASSGSVDVQDTTFSDTSVYPNLATVTATAGSNGTNWWTSAPQSGVGSGYEIKFTKVGGATPTGSLLNQWLSLSSSRSLTITKSGDSPGFIQSQIRVEVRDAVTESVEDTATWTLQATVEI
;
A
#
# COMPACT_ATOMS: atom_id res chain seq x y z
N MET A 1 -16.67 -2.01 -2.47
CA MET A 1 -17.88 -2.65 -3.07
C MET A 1 -17.49 -2.97 -4.50
N THR A 2 -18.03 -3.98 -5.14
CA THR A 2 -17.73 -4.30 -6.55
C THR A 2 -18.94 -3.94 -7.41
N LEU A 3 -18.73 -3.31 -8.55
CA LEU A 3 -19.80 -3.01 -9.49
C LEU A 3 -20.44 -4.31 -10.03
N PRO A 4 -21.73 -4.30 -10.41
CA PRO A 4 -22.39 -5.49 -10.92
C PRO A 4 -21.68 -6.06 -12.15
N ALA A 5 -21.62 -7.38 -12.27
CA ALA A 5 -21.02 -8.07 -13.41
C ALA A 5 -21.89 -8.02 -14.68
N SER A 6 -23.16 -7.62 -14.55
CA SER A 6 -24.10 -7.46 -15.67
C SER A 6 -25.37 -6.73 -15.17
N GLY A 7 -26.15 -6.21 -16.10
CA GLY A 7 -27.39 -5.49 -15.80
C GLY A 7 -27.21 -3.98 -15.77
N PRO A 8 -28.17 -3.21 -15.24
CA PRO A 8 -28.04 -1.74 -15.19
C PRO A 8 -26.86 -1.34 -14.28
N ILE A 9 -26.07 -0.39 -14.75
CA ILE A 9 -25.02 0.27 -13.99
C ILE A 9 -25.15 1.78 -14.18
N SER A 10 -24.90 2.54 -13.14
CA SER A 10 -25.01 4.00 -13.15
C SER A 10 -23.71 4.69 -12.78
N LEU A 11 -23.53 5.93 -13.22
CA LEU A 11 -22.41 6.76 -12.79
C LEU A 11 -22.37 6.96 -11.27
N ASN A 12 -23.54 7.01 -10.61
CA ASN A 12 -23.58 7.14 -9.16
C ASN A 12 -23.04 5.87 -8.45
N GLU A 13 -23.28 4.68 -8.98
CA GLU A 13 -22.69 3.43 -8.44
C GLU A 13 -21.19 3.42 -8.65
N MET A 14 -20.70 3.83 -9.81
CA MET A 14 -19.26 3.98 -10.06
C MET A 14 -18.62 5.00 -9.11
N HIS A 15 -19.31 6.12 -8.88
CA HIS A 15 -18.85 7.17 -7.98
C HIS A 15 -18.78 6.72 -6.52
N ILE A 16 -19.77 5.96 -6.06
CA ILE A 16 -19.76 5.36 -4.72
C ILE A 16 -18.62 4.33 -4.61
N GLU A 17 -18.39 3.54 -5.66
CA GLU A 17 -17.32 2.54 -5.69
C GLU A 17 -15.92 3.16 -5.49
N VAL A 18 -15.68 4.36 -6.03
CA VAL A 18 -14.42 5.11 -5.83
C VAL A 18 -14.42 6.00 -4.58
N GLY A 19 -15.36 5.79 -3.65
CA GLY A 19 -15.42 6.53 -2.39
C GLY A 19 -16.18 7.86 -2.48
N GLY A 20 -16.86 8.15 -3.56
CA GLY A 20 -17.65 9.37 -3.74
C GLY A 20 -18.96 9.36 -2.95
N THR A 21 -19.60 10.52 -2.88
CA THR A 21 -20.87 10.72 -2.15
C THR A 21 -22.06 10.69 -3.10
N THR A 22 -23.10 9.93 -2.74
CA THR A 22 -24.35 9.86 -3.50
C THR A 22 -24.93 11.25 -3.78
N GLY A 23 -25.30 11.50 -5.04
CA GLY A 23 -25.96 12.72 -5.47
C GLY A 23 -25.03 13.90 -5.76
N THR A 24 -23.72 13.71 -5.71
CA THR A 24 -22.77 14.70 -6.22
C THR A 24 -22.58 14.55 -7.73
N LEU A 25 -22.12 15.63 -8.36
CA LEU A 25 -21.84 15.60 -9.81
C LEU A 25 -20.63 14.71 -10.09
N VAL A 26 -20.76 13.85 -11.09
CA VAL A 26 -19.73 12.92 -11.54
C VAL A 26 -19.80 12.74 -13.05
N SER A 27 -18.64 12.53 -13.66
CA SER A 27 -18.50 12.28 -15.09
C SER A 27 -17.80 10.95 -15.32
N ILE A 28 -18.20 10.21 -16.36
CA ILE A 28 -17.46 9.02 -16.82
C ILE A 28 -16.01 9.34 -17.22
N ASN A 29 -15.71 10.61 -17.42
CA ASN A 29 -14.37 11.08 -17.77
C ASN A 29 -13.54 11.52 -16.56
N ASP A 30 -14.08 11.48 -15.36
CA ASP A 30 -13.34 11.81 -14.15
C ASP A 30 -12.25 10.75 -13.90
N SER A 31 -11.10 11.20 -13.40
CA SER A 31 -9.91 10.34 -13.26
C SER A 31 -10.10 9.19 -12.27
N ASP A 32 -10.88 9.42 -11.21
CA ASP A 32 -11.25 8.40 -10.21
C ASP A 32 -12.16 7.33 -10.83
N ILE A 33 -13.21 7.73 -11.58
CA ILE A 33 -14.07 6.79 -12.31
C ILE A 33 -13.26 5.96 -13.31
N ARG A 34 -12.38 6.62 -14.07
CA ARG A 34 -11.50 5.98 -15.05
C ARG A 34 -10.50 5.00 -14.43
N SER A 35 -10.11 5.23 -13.17
CA SER A 35 -9.21 4.33 -12.44
C SER A 35 -9.80 2.94 -12.22
N LEU A 36 -11.12 2.80 -12.14
CA LEU A 36 -11.81 1.51 -11.99
C LEU A 36 -11.46 0.50 -13.10
N ILE A 37 -11.16 1.01 -14.30
CA ILE A 37 -10.82 0.20 -15.49
C ILE A 37 -9.40 0.49 -16.01
N SER A 38 -8.57 1.12 -15.20
CA SER A 38 -7.19 1.50 -15.58
C SER A 38 -7.10 2.32 -16.87
N SER A 39 -8.10 3.17 -17.12
CA SER A 39 -8.20 4.01 -18.32
C SER A 39 -7.86 5.47 -18.01
N THR A 40 -7.26 6.17 -18.96
CA THR A 40 -6.95 7.60 -18.83
C THR A 40 -8.12 8.47 -19.29
N PRO A 41 -8.33 9.68 -18.71
CA PRO A 41 -9.31 10.63 -19.21
C PRO A 41 -9.10 10.95 -20.70
N GLY A 42 -10.22 11.01 -21.44
CA GLY A 42 -10.20 11.29 -22.88
C GLY A 42 -10.11 10.07 -23.80
N THR A 43 -9.86 8.86 -23.28
CA THR A 43 -10.03 7.64 -24.08
C THR A 43 -11.51 7.32 -24.26
N VAL A 44 -11.86 6.62 -25.34
CA VAL A 44 -13.24 6.14 -25.52
C VAL A 44 -13.49 4.97 -24.57
N VAL A 45 -14.52 5.06 -23.75
CA VAL A 45 -15.01 3.98 -22.88
C VAL A 45 -16.53 3.94 -22.92
N SER A 46 -17.09 2.77 -22.65
CA SER A 46 -18.53 2.54 -22.51
C SER A 46 -18.85 2.11 -21.08
N PHE A 47 -20.13 2.11 -20.70
CA PHE A 47 -20.58 1.56 -19.42
C PHE A 47 -20.24 0.07 -19.27
N ASP A 48 -20.19 -0.67 -20.38
CA ASP A 48 -19.90 -2.09 -20.36
C ASP A 48 -18.48 -2.40 -19.90
N ASP A 49 -17.55 -1.47 -20.07
CA ASP A 49 -16.16 -1.62 -19.61
C ASP A 49 -16.04 -1.63 -18.08
N PHE A 50 -17.08 -1.14 -17.37
CA PHE A 50 -17.09 -1.05 -15.91
C PHE A 50 -17.75 -2.25 -15.23
N TYR A 51 -18.32 -3.21 -15.96
CA TYR A 51 -18.91 -4.39 -15.34
C TYR A 51 -17.87 -5.20 -14.54
N GLY A 52 -18.20 -5.50 -13.29
CA GLY A 52 -17.32 -6.21 -12.39
C GLY A 52 -16.08 -5.43 -11.92
N ALA A 53 -15.98 -4.16 -12.31
CA ALA A 53 -14.92 -3.31 -11.83
C ALA A 53 -15.09 -3.02 -10.33
N SER A 54 -13.98 -2.90 -9.65
CA SER A 54 -13.94 -2.48 -8.25
C SER A 54 -12.82 -1.47 -8.06
N SER A 55 -13.01 -0.52 -7.17
CA SER A 55 -11.89 0.20 -6.58
C SER A 55 -11.04 -0.86 -5.90
N GLY A 56 -9.85 -1.11 -6.43
CA GLY A 56 -9.00 -2.15 -5.87
C GLY A 56 -8.80 -1.89 -4.39
N SER A 57 -9.14 -2.86 -3.55
CA SER A 57 -8.76 -2.80 -2.15
C SER A 57 -7.25 -2.96 -2.05
N VAL A 58 -6.62 -2.04 -1.37
CA VAL A 58 -5.24 -2.24 -0.91
C VAL A 58 -5.27 -3.34 0.14
N ASP A 59 -4.44 -4.35 -0.01
CA ASP A 59 -4.27 -5.41 0.97
C ASP A 59 -2.79 -5.43 1.39
N VAL A 60 -2.53 -5.03 2.61
CA VAL A 60 -1.20 -5.07 3.21
C VAL A 60 -1.10 -6.29 4.09
N GLN A 61 -0.24 -7.23 3.74
CA GLN A 61 -0.09 -8.46 4.52
C GLN A 61 0.91 -8.31 5.66
N ASP A 62 0.62 -9.01 6.76
CA ASP A 62 1.58 -9.28 7.81
C ASP A 62 2.80 -9.97 7.21
N THR A 63 3.97 -9.39 7.42
CA THR A 63 5.19 -9.86 6.76
C THR A 63 6.38 -9.81 7.72
N THR A 64 7.21 -10.84 7.66
CA THR A 64 8.50 -10.86 8.34
C THR A 64 9.62 -10.73 7.31
N PHE A 65 10.46 -9.72 7.51
CA PHE A 65 11.68 -9.49 6.77
C PHE A 65 12.84 -9.90 7.63
N SER A 66 13.74 -10.73 7.14
CA SER A 66 14.90 -11.17 7.90
C SER A 66 16.16 -11.13 7.06
N ASP A 67 17.27 -10.81 7.71
CA ASP A 67 18.62 -10.98 7.20
C ASP A 67 19.49 -11.61 8.27
N THR A 68 20.36 -12.52 7.86
CA THR A 68 21.30 -13.21 8.73
C THR A 68 22.71 -13.05 8.19
N SER A 69 23.62 -12.64 9.03
CA SER A 69 25.04 -12.49 8.72
C SER A 69 25.88 -13.28 9.72
N VAL A 70 27.11 -13.61 9.34
CA VAL A 70 28.06 -14.30 10.23
C VAL A 70 29.01 -13.26 10.84
N TYR A 71 29.23 -13.39 12.13
CA TYR A 71 30.22 -12.58 12.89
C TYR A 71 31.59 -12.56 12.16
N PRO A 72 32.28 -11.44 12.03
CA PRO A 72 31.97 -10.09 12.57
C PRO A 72 31.17 -9.17 11.64
N ASN A 73 30.50 -9.70 10.62
CA ASN A 73 29.75 -8.89 9.67
C ASN A 73 28.44 -8.39 10.30
N LEU A 74 28.00 -7.23 9.86
CA LEU A 74 26.68 -6.69 10.23
C LEU A 74 25.57 -7.35 9.41
N ALA A 75 24.38 -7.45 9.98
CA ALA A 75 23.15 -7.85 9.29
C ALA A 75 22.25 -6.63 9.09
N THR A 76 21.71 -6.45 7.89
CA THR A 76 20.83 -5.30 7.56
C THR A 76 19.58 -5.76 6.87
N VAL A 77 18.43 -5.46 7.45
CA VAL A 77 17.11 -5.74 6.87
C VAL A 77 16.46 -4.44 6.41
N THR A 78 16.00 -4.42 5.17
CA THR A 78 15.22 -3.32 4.62
C THR A 78 13.86 -3.83 4.14
N ALA A 79 12.79 -3.25 4.67
CA ALA A 79 11.43 -3.43 4.18
C ALA A 79 11.05 -2.22 3.32
N THR A 80 10.49 -2.47 2.15
CA THR A 80 10.12 -1.39 1.22
C THR A 80 8.65 -1.51 0.83
N ALA A 81 7.92 -0.40 0.92
CA ALA A 81 6.61 -0.23 0.34
C ALA A 81 6.70 0.76 -0.83
N GLY A 82 6.01 0.49 -1.92
CA GLY A 82 6.00 1.44 -3.03
C GLY A 82 5.29 0.92 -4.27
N SER A 83 5.13 1.81 -5.24
CA SER A 83 4.41 1.57 -6.49
C SER A 83 5.10 0.58 -7.44
N ASN A 84 6.30 0.13 -7.16
CA ASN A 84 7.15 -0.65 -8.07
C ASN A 84 6.96 -2.17 -7.94
N GLY A 85 5.77 -2.64 -7.58
CA GLY A 85 5.49 -4.07 -7.60
C GLY A 85 6.27 -4.88 -6.57
N THR A 86 6.67 -4.26 -5.49
CA THR A 86 7.12 -5.01 -4.33
C THR A 86 5.94 -5.82 -3.82
N ASN A 87 6.16 -7.09 -3.57
CA ASN A 87 5.16 -8.12 -3.30
C ASN A 87 4.34 -7.94 -2.02
N TRP A 88 4.28 -6.76 -1.47
CA TRP A 88 3.54 -6.39 -0.26
C TRP A 88 2.06 -6.13 -0.52
N TRP A 89 1.71 -5.92 -1.79
CA TRP A 89 0.37 -5.63 -2.23
C TRP A 89 -0.21 -6.85 -2.94
N THR A 90 -1.07 -7.58 -2.29
CA THR A 90 -1.67 -8.79 -2.88
C THR A 90 -2.91 -8.51 -3.71
N SER A 91 -3.56 -7.37 -3.52
CA SER A 91 -4.78 -7.01 -4.25
C SER A 91 -4.84 -5.55 -4.69
N ALA A 92 -3.71 -4.87 -4.75
CA ALA A 92 -3.67 -3.51 -5.25
C ALA A 92 -3.97 -3.47 -6.76
N PRO A 93 -4.75 -2.50 -7.25
CA PRO A 93 -4.93 -2.29 -8.68
C PRO A 93 -3.56 -2.09 -9.32
N GLN A 94 -3.32 -2.78 -10.44
CA GLN A 94 -2.00 -2.84 -11.08
C GLN A 94 -1.51 -1.52 -11.65
N SER A 95 -2.38 -0.52 -11.76
CA SER A 95 -2.03 0.79 -12.28
C SER A 95 -2.58 1.89 -11.36
N GLY A 96 -1.76 2.86 -11.01
CA GLY A 96 -2.17 4.03 -10.24
C GLY A 96 -2.19 3.89 -8.72
N VAL A 97 -1.88 2.73 -8.17
CA VAL A 97 -1.89 2.45 -6.72
C VAL A 97 -1.01 3.41 -5.93
N GLY A 98 0.08 3.88 -6.53
CA GLY A 98 1.00 4.78 -5.84
C GLY A 98 0.49 6.21 -5.66
N SER A 99 -0.37 6.71 -6.53
CA SER A 99 -0.75 8.12 -6.54
C SER A 99 -2.00 8.45 -5.71
N GLY A 100 -2.85 7.46 -5.44
CA GLY A 100 -4.11 7.64 -4.71
C GLY A 100 -4.06 7.23 -3.24
N TYR A 101 -2.93 6.69 -2.77
CA TYR A 101 -2.81 6.18 -1.41
C TYR A 101 -1.65 6.79 -0.64
N GLU A 102 -1.81 6.80 0.67
CA GLU A 102 -0.77 7.15 1.63
C GLU A 102 -0.50 5.99 2.58
N ILE A 103 0.75 5.87 3.01
CA ILE A 103 1.19 4.87 3.98
C ILE A 103 1.72 5.54 5.25
N LYS A 104 1.43 4.92 6.39
CA LYS A 104 1.99 5.33 7.68
C LYS A 104 2.65 4.13 8.36
N PHE A 105 3.85 4.35 8.85
CA PHE A 105 4.59 3.40 9.65
C PHE A 105 4.57 3.82 11.12
N THR A 106 4.07 2.97 11.99
CA THR A 106 4.06 3.20 13.43
C THR A 106 4.85 2.12 14.12
N LYS A 107 5.94 2.48 14.77
CA LYS A 107 6.69 1.52 15.61
C LYS A 107 5.84 1.07 16.78
N VAL A 108 5.61 -0.24 16.91
CA VAL A 108 4.86 -0.84 18.01
C VAL A 108 5.75 -1.61 18.98
N GLY A 109 6.98 -1.97 18.57
CA GLY A 109 7.93 -2.67 19.44
C GLY A 109 9.35 -2.72 18.89
N GLY A 110 10.31 -3.07 19.73
CA GLY A 110 11.70 -3.36 19.35
C GLY A 110 12.55 -2.13 18.97
N ALA A 111 13.56 -2.35 18.13
CA ALA A 111 14.50 -1.34 17.66
C ALA A 111 13.81 -0.27 16.82
N THR A 112 14.35 0.95 16.80
CA THR A 112 13.82 2.01 15.94
C THR A 112 14.45 1.92 14.55
N PRO A 113 13.65 1.72 13.50
CA PRO A 113 14.16 1.72 12.13
C PRO A 113 14.67 3.09 11.68
N THR A 114 15.54 3.06 10.70
CA THR A 114 15.97 4.24 9.94
C THR A 114 15.37 4.22 8.53
N GLY A 115 15.44 5.32 7.80
CA GLY A 115 15.10 5.43 6.39
C GLY A 115 13.76 6.09 6.09
N SER A 116 12.70 5.86 6.84
CA SER A 116 11.40 6.49 6.64
C SER A 116 10.94 7.29 7.86
N LEU A 117 10.08 8.26 7.60
CA LEU A 117 9.47 9.06 8.66
C LEU A 117 8.38 8.22 9.35
N LEU A 118 8.58 7.95 10.64
CA LEU A 118 7.57 7.27 11.46
C LEU A 118 6.43 8.22 11.83
N ASN A 119 5.23 7.65 12.02
CA ASN A 119 4.02 8.35 12.46
C ASN A 119 3.54 9.48 11.53
N GLN A 120 3.92 9.42 10.26
CA GLN A 120 3.48 10.39 9.25
C GLN A 120 2.83 9.65 8.07
N TRP A 121 1.80 10.25 7.49
CA TRP A 121 1.24 9.81 6.24
C TRP A 121 2.16 10.24 5.10
N LEU A 122 2.55 9.29 4.28
CA LEU A 122 3.53 9.46 3.20
C LEU A 122 2.89 8.97 1.91
N SER A 123 2.90 9.78 0.86
CA SER A 123 2.40 9.37 -0.44
C SER A 123 3.14 8.14 -0.96
N LEU A 124 2.39 7.19 -1.51
CA LEU A 124 2.91 6.00 -2.21
C LEU A 124 3.28 6.25 -3.67
N SER A 125 3.28 7.50 -4.13
CA SER A 125 3.81 7.88 -5.45
C SER A 125 5.29 7.55 -5.63
N SER A 126 6.01 7.34 -4.52
CA SER A 126 7.41 6.87 -4.50
C SER A 126 7.60 5.81 -3.43
N SER A 127 8.62 4.98 -3.59
CA SER A 127 8.95 3.93 -2.62
C SER A 127 9.30 4.52 -1.26
N ARG A 128 8.86 3.83 -0.21
CA ARG A 128 9.13 4.11 1.20
C ARG A 128 9.80 2.92 1.84
N SER A 129 10.89 3.12 2.54
CA SER A 129 11.63 2.01 3.16
C SER A 129 11.96 2.27 4.62
N LEU A 130 12.03 1.16 5.37
CA LEU A 130 12.46 1.09 6.75
C LEU A 130 13.64 0.13 6.83
N THR A 131 14.68 0.51 7.55
CA THR A 131 15.87 -0.32 7.70
C THR A 131 16.22 -0.47 9.16
N ILE A 132 16.59 -1.69 9.58
CA ILE A 132 17.28 -1.96 10.84
C ILE A 132 18.62 -2.63 10.57
N THR A 133 19.62 -2.34 11.38
CA THR A 133 20.95 -2.95 11.27
C THR A 133 21.41 -3.45 12.63
N LYS A 134 21.74 -4.72 12.72
CA LYS A 134 22.45 -5.32 13.85
C LYS A 134 23.94 -5.18 13.59
N SER A 135 24.67 -4.53 14.49
CA SER A 135 26.13 -4.46 14.39
C SER A 135 26.77 -5.84 14.51
N GLY A 136 27.92 -6.01 13.85
CA GLY A 136 28.71 -7.22 13.92
C GLY A 136 29.58 -7.34 15.18
N ASP A 137 29.36 -6.54 16.22
CA ASP A 137 30.19 -6.51 17.42
C ASP A 137 30.01 -7.76 18.32
N SER A 138 28.85 -8.39 18.21
CA SER A 138 28.54 -9.63 18.95
C SER A 138 27.40 -10.38 18.25
N PRO A 139 27.37 -11.72 18.35
CA PRO A 139 26.25 -12.54 17.93
C PRO A 139 24.95 -12.14 18.64
N GLY A 140 23.82 -12.41 17.99
CA GLY A 140 22.49 -12.10 18.48
C GLY A 140 21.62 -11.45 17.41
N PHE A 141 20.44 -10.99 17.80
CA PHE A 141 19.52 -10.35 16.87
C PHE A 141 18.98 -9.02 17.42
N ILE A 142 18.49 -8.19 16.51
CA ILE A 142 17.58 -7.09 16.82
C ILE A 142 16.31 -7.25 16.00
N GLN A 143 15.22 -6.77 16.53
CA GLN A 143 13.92 -6.86 15.88
C GLN A 143 13.19 -5.52 16.01
N SER A 144 12.41 -5.17 14.98
CA SER A 144 11.46 -4.08 15.03
C SER A 144 10.09 -4.57 14.59
N GLN A 145 9.04 -4.18 15.30
CA GLN A 145 7.66 -4.40 14.91
C GLN A 145 7.04 -3.07 14.52
N ILE A 146 6.48 -3.05 13.31
CA ILE A 146 5.92 -1.86 12.67
C ILE A 146 4.49 -2.16 12.28
N ARG A 147 3.55 -1.39 12.80
CA ARG A 147 2.20 -1.32 12.23
C ARG A 147 2.27 -0.48 10.96
N VAL A 148 1.78 -1.04 9.88
CA VAL A 148 1.65 -0.39 8.57
C VAL A 148 0.18 -0.11 8.36
N GLU A 149 -0.16 1.12 8.09
CA GLU A 149 -1.53 1.55 7.79
C GLU A 149 -1.52 2.20 6.41
N VAL A 150 -2.47 1.86 5.57
CA VAL A 150 -2.66 2.47 4.25
C VAL A 150 -4.02 3.12 4.21
N ARG A 151 -4.07 4.33 3.69
CA ARG A 151 -5.31 5.08 3.53
C ARG A 151 -5.45 5.64 2.12
N ASP A 152 -6.67 5.86 1.70
CA ASP A 152 -6.98 6.69 0.56
C ASP A 152 -6.56 8.15 0.85
N ALA A 153 -5.86 8.77 -0.10
CA ALA A 153 -5.32 10.11 0.07
C ALA A 153 -6.38 11.23 -0.01
N VAL A 154 -7.56 10.93 -0.54
CA VAL A 154 -8.65 11.89 -0.74
C VAL A 154 -9.68 11.79 0.39
N THR A 155 -10.14 10.59 0.68
CA THR A 155 -11.15 10.35 1.71
C THR A 155 -10.56 10.26 3.12
N GLU A 156 -9.24 10.06 3.22
CA GLU A 156 -8.49 9.79 4.46
C GLU A 156 -8.98 8.53 5.21
N SER A 157 -9.78 7.69 4.57
CA SER A 157 -10.19 6.42 5.17
C SER A 157 -9.02 5.43 5.17
N VAL A 158 -8.82 4.75 6.30
CA VAL A 158 -7.84 3.66 6.38
C VAL A 158 -8.44 2.46 5.68
N GLU A 159 -7.77 2.01 4.61
CA GLU A 159 -8.23 0.90 3.79
C GLU A 159 -7.73 -0.43 4.31
N ASP A 160 -6.50 -0.45 4.85
CA ASP A 160 -5.93 -1.67 5.40
C ASP A 160 -4.82 -1.41 6.41
N THR A 161 -4.55 -2.45 7.23
CA THR A 161 -3.53 -2.41 8.30
C THR A 161 -2.86 -3.76 8.44
N ALA A 162 -1.53 -3.75 8.51
CA ALA A 162 -0.73 -4.95 8.75
C ALA A 162 0.38 -4.71 9.78
N THR A 163 1.00 -5.80 10.23
CA THR A 163 2.19 -5.75 11.07
C THR A 163 3.40 -6.28 10.28
N TRP A 164 4.41 -5.46 10.14
CA TRP A 164 5.69 -5.86 9.60
C TRP A 164 6.69 -6.12 10.72
N THR A 165 7.35 -7.24 10.64
CA THR A 165 8.46 -7.59 11.53
C THR A 165 9.76 -7.54 10.75
N LEU A 166 10.71 -6.71 11.18
CA LEU A 166 12.06 -6.67 10.65
C LEU A 166 12.99 -7.33 11.65
N GLN A 167 13.78 -8.31 11.25
CA GLN A 167 14.71 -9.02 12.11
C GLN A 167 16.09 -9.13 11.46
N ALA A 168 17.10 -8.56 12.08
CA ALA A 168 18.50 -8.69 11.68
C ALA A 168 19.26 -9.53 12.69
N THR A 169 19.90 -10.62 12.23
CA THR A 169 20.59 -11.62 13.05
C THR A 169 22.06 -11.68 12.68
N VAL A 170 22.93 -11.74 13.68
CA VAL A 170 24.35 -12.06 13.52
C VAL A 170 24.62 -13.37 14.25
N GLU A 171 25.02 -14.39 13.52
CA GLU A 171 25.37 -15.74 14.05
C GLU A 171 26.87 -15.89 14.29
N ILE A 172 27.28 -16.93 15.01
CA ILE A 172 28.69 -17.27 15.26
C ILE A 172 29.29 -17.93 14.03
#